data_7b6eb9dae6daf495bacde3cd41c0c8a4
#
_entry.id   7b6eb9dae6daf495bacde3cd41c0c8a4
#
_cell.length_a   1.000
_cell.length_b   1.000
_cell.length_c   1.000
_cell.angle_alpha   90.00
_cell.angle_beta   90.00
_cell.angle_gamma   90.00
#
_symmetry.space_group_name_H-M   'P 1'
#
loop_
_entity.id
_entity.type
_entity.pdbx_description
1 polymer ?
#
loop_
_entity_poly.entity_id
_entity_poly.type
_entity_poly.pdbx_seq_one_letter_code
_entity_poly.pdbx_strand_id
1 'polypeptide(L)' 'MLTYEDVKNNSAVRTYIQRADESLTALGYTEHSFAHVTAVAENAAYILSTLGYPERTVELAKIAGFL' A
#
# COMPACT_ATOMS: atom_id res chain seq x y z
N MET A 1 16.77 0.95 -7.96
CA MET A 1 16.25 0.85 -6.60
C MET A 1 14.73 0.78 -6.66
N LEU A 2 14.11 -0.15 -5.94
CA LEU A 2 12.66 -0.29 -5.92
C LEU A 2 12.00 0.91 -5.22
N THR A 3 11.06 1.55 -5.90
CA THR A 3 10.32 2.70 -5.36
C THR A 3 8.87 2.34 -5.11
N TYR A 4 8.18 3.17 -4.35
CA TYR A 4 6.75 3.01 -4.12
C TYR A 4 5.97 3.06 -5.46
N GLU A 5 6.34 3.97 -6.36
CA GLU A 5 5.68 4.06 -7.67
C GLU A 5 5.87 2.80 -8.50
N ASP A 6 7.06 2.17 -8.43
CA ASP A 6 7.30 0.90 -9.12
C ASP A 6 6.35 -0.18 -8.61
N VAL A 7 6.18 -0.29 -7.30
CA VAL A 7 5.29 -1.27 -6.68
C VAL A 7 3.83 -0.98 -7.02
N LYS A 8 3.42 0.27 -6.87
CA LYS A 8 2.04 0.71 -7.10
C LYS A 8 1.60 0.45 -8.54
N ASN A 9 2.49 0.63 -9.50
CA ASN A 9 2.21 0.49 -10.92
C ASN A 9 2.53 -0.90 -11.47
N ASN A 10 3.02 -1.80 -10.65
CA ASN A 10 3.33 -3.17 -11.08
C ASN A 10 2.01 -3.93 -11.32
N SER A 11 1.85 -4.47 -12.52
CA SER A 11 0.59 -5.12 -12.91
C SER A 11 0.29 -6.37 -12.07
N ALA A 12 1.31 -7.13 -11.69
CA ALA A 12 1.12 -8.31 -10.85
C ALA A 12 0.66 -7.94 -9.44
N VAL A 13 1.21 -6.87 -8.87
CA VAL A 13 0.81 -6.35 -7.56
C VAL A 13 -0.64 -5.85 -7.61
N ARG A 14 -0.98 -5.09 -8.63
CA ARG A 14 -2.35 -4.57 -8.81
C ARG A 14 -3.36 -5.71 -8.94
N THR A 15 -3.03 -6.73 -9.71
CA THR A 15 -3.88 -7.91 -9.86
C THR A 15 -4.05 -8.65 -8.54
N TYR A 16 -2.98 -8.81 -7.78
CA TYR A 16 -3.02 -9.44 -6.46
C TYR A 16 -3.97 -8.70 -5.52
N ILE A 17 -3.84 -7.38 -5.44
CA ILE A 17 -4.68 -6.55 -4.57
C ILE A 17 -6.14 -6.66 -4.98
N GLN A 18 -6.43 -6.58 -6.27
CA GLN A 18 -7.79 -6.69 -6.78
C GLN A 18 -8.41 -8.04 -6.44
N ARG A 19 -7.67 -9.13 -6.63
CA ARG A 19 -8.18 -10.47 -6.33
C ARG A 19 -8.34 -10.72 -4.85
N ALA A 20 -7.47 -10.18 -4.02
CA ALA A 20 -7.60 -10.24 -2.58
C ALA A 20 -8.87 -9.49 -2.12
N ASP A 21 -9.12 -8.32 -2.68
CA ASP A 21 -10.32 -7.53 -2.38
C ASP A 21 -11.60 -8.28 -2.77
N GLU A 22 -11.62 -8.85 -3.97
CA GLU A 22 -12.77 -9.64 -4.43
C GLU A 22 -13.04 -10.84 -3.52
N SER A 23 -11.99 -11.56 -3.12
CA SER A 23 -12.12 -12.73 -2.25
C SER A 23 -12.63 -12.35 -0.86
N LEU A 24 -12.12 -11.30 -0.28
CA LEU A 24 -12.55 -10.83 1.04
C LEU A 24 -13.97 -10.29 1.01
N THR A 25 -14.35 -9.58 -0.04
CA THR A 25 -15.70 -9.09 -0.23
C THR A 25 -16.69 -10.25 -0.32
N ALA A 26 -16.36 -11.29 -1.07
CA ALA A 26 -17.18 -12.47 -1.22
C ALA A 26 -17.41 -13.21 0.12
N LEU A 27 -16.43 -13.11 1.04
CA LEU A 27 -16.52 -13.71 2.37
C LEU A 27 -17.18 -12.78 3.40
N GLY A 28 -17.59 -11.58 2.99
CA GLY A 28 -18.23 -10.61 3.87
C GLY A 28 -17.28 -9.77 4.71
N TYR A 29 -16.01 -9.81 4.44
CA TYR A 29 -15.02 -8.95 5.10
C TYR A 29 -14.94 -7.59 4.40
N THR A 30 -14.63 -6.57 5.20
CA THR A 30 -14.49 -5.21 4.68
C THR A 30 -13.13 -4.97 4.08
N GLU A 31 -13.12 -4.14 3.13
CA GLU A 31 -12.08 -3.48 2.34
C GLU A 31 -10.63 -3.90 2.51
N HIS A 32 -10.16 -4.66 1.52
CA HIS A 32 -8.75 -4.65 1.16
C HIS A 32 -8.63 -4.08 -0.26
N SER A 33 -9.34 -2.99 -0.52
CA SER A 33 -9.41 -2.35 -1.83
C SER A 33 -8.14 -1.57 -2.13
N PHE A 34 -7.94 -1.27 -3.41
CA PHE A 34 -6.83 -0.42 -3.85
C PHE A 34 -6.85 0.93 -3.13
N ALA A 35 -8.02 1.51 -2.93
CA ALA A 35 -8.17 2.77 -2.21
C ALA A 35 -7.72 2.65 -0.74
N HIS A 36 -8.07 1.54 -0.08
CA HIS A 36 -7.68 1.30 1.30
C HIS A 36 -6.17 1.15 1.46
N VAL A 37 -5.53 0.31 0.66
CA VAL A 37 -4.07 0.10 0.77
C VAL A 37 -3.29 1.36 0.40
N THR A 38 -3.80 2.16 -0.53
CA THR A 38 -3.21 3.45 -0.86
C THR A 38 -3.29 4.41 0.33
N ALA A 39 -4.44 4.47 1.00
CA ALA A 39 -4.61 5.29 2.19
C ALA A 39 -3.69 4.85 3.33
N VAL A 40 -3.55 3.56 3.55
CA VAL A 40 -2.63 3.02 4.58
C VAL A 40 -1.19 3.42 4.27
N ALA A 41 -0.77 3.29 3.01
CA ALA A 41 0.57 3.67 2.60
C ALA A 41 0.85 5.15 2.83
N GLU A 42 -0.09 6.01 2.46
CA GLU A 42 0.05 7.46 2.62
C GLU A 42 0.04 7.88 4.09
N ASN A 43 -0.78 7.25 4.91
CA ASN A 43 -0.82 7.52 6.35
C ASN A 43 0.49 7.12 7.02
N ALA A 44 1.06 5.97 6.66
CA ALA A 44 2.35 5.53 7.18
C ALA A 44 3.45 6.53 6.81
N ALA A 45 3.45 6.99 5.55
CA ALA A 45 4.40 7.99 5.08
C ALA A 45 4.26 9.31 5.83
N TYR A 46 3.05 9.76 6.04
CA TYR A 46 2.78 11.01 6.77
C TYR A 46 3.32 10.95 8.21
N ILE A 47 3.02 9.86 8.91
CA ILE A 47 3.46 9.68 10.29
C ILE A 47 4.98 9.70 10.38
N LEU A 48 5.67 8.90 9.57
CA LEU A 48 7.12 8.79 9.62
C LEU A 48 7.81 10.07 9.15
N SER A 49 7.26 10.71 8.12
CA SER A 49 7.78 11.98 7.62
C SER A 49 7.68 13.07 8.69
N THR A 50 6.54 13.13 9.39
CA THR A 50 6.33 14.08 10.49
C THR A 50 7.31 13.85 11.64
N LEU A 51 7.67 12.59 11.90
CA LEU A 51 8.64 12.22 12.93
C LEU A 51 10.09 12.43 12.51
N GLY A 52 10.33 12.84 11.25
CA GLY A 52 11.66 13.16 10.78
C GLY A 52 12.50 11.99 10.28
N TYR A 53 11.88 10.86 9.94
CA TYR A 53 12.62 9.73 9.39
C TYR A 53 13.13 10.03 7.97
N PRO A 54 14.26 9.38 7.56
CA PRO A 54 14.81 9.58 6.21
C PRO A 54 13.82 9.19 5.10
N GLU A 55 13.92 9.85 3.95
CA GLU A 55 13.04 9.60 2.81
C GLU A 55 12.96 8.12 2.41
N ARG A 56 14.09 7.42 2.41
CA ARG A 56 14.10 6.00 2.04
C ARG A 56 13.31 5.15 3.04
N THR A 57 13.42 5.46 4.33
CA THR A 57 12.63 4.78 5.36
C THR A 57 11.14 5.02 5.15
N VAL A 58 10.77 6.25 4.85
CA VAL A 58 9.38 6.63 4.57
C VAL A 58 8.86 5.86 3.35
N GLU A 59 9.66 5.77 2.28
CA GLU A 59 9.27 5.03 1.08
C GLU A 59 9.08 3.55 1.34
N LEU A 60 9.98 2.93 2.11
CA LEU A 60 9.85 1.52 2.48
C LEU A 60 8.58 1.27 3.29
N ALA A 61 8.23 2.19 4.17
CA ALA A 61 6.99 2.11 4.93
C ALA A 61 5.76 2.24 4.04
N LYS A 62 5.81 3.09 3.01
CA LYS A 62 4.73 3.19 2.02
C LYS A 62 4.55 1.87 1.27
N ILE A 63 5.64 1.27 0.84
CA ILE A 63 5.61 -0.02 0.15
C ILE A 63 4.98 -1.09 1.06
N ALA A 64 5.42 -1.14 2.31
CA ALA A 64 4.90 -2.11 3.28
C ALA A 64 3.42 -1.90 3.54
N GLY A 65 2.97 -0.66 3.68
CA GLY A 65 1.56 -0.34 3.91
C GLY A 65 0.67 -0.64 2.70
N PHE A 66 1.23 -0.52 1.50
CA PHE A 66 0.51 -0.82 0.26
C PHE A 66 0.30 -2.33 0.06
N LEU A 67 1.26 -3.12 0.46
CA LEU A 67 1.18 -4.57 0.33
C LEU A 67 0.47 -5.21 1.51
#